data_f2835a63de0244e4dd9e8291c9c47e33
#
_entry.id   f2835a63de0244e4dd9e8291c9c47e33
#
_cell.length_a   1.000
_cell.length_b   1.000
_cell.length_c   1.000
_cell.angle_alpha   90.00
_cell.angle_beta   90.00
_cell.angle_gamma   90.00
#
_symmetry.space_group_name_H-M   'P 1'
#
loop_
_entity.id
_entity.type
_entity.pdbx_description
1 polymer ?
#
loop_
_entity_poly.entity_id
_entity_poly.type
_entity_poly.pdbx_seq_one_letter_code
_entity_poly.pdbx_strand_id
1 'polypeptide(L)'
;MALDRLNNGSILCGDTGSGKSITALAYYFSKENGGSFEDEYIPMKDPPQDLYIITTARKRDTLEWEGELAPFLLSTNPKLSPYHHKVVIDSWNNIGKYTEVKDAFFIFDEQRVVGYGAWVKAFLKITKSNRWILLSATPGDTWMDYIPVFIANGFYKNKTEFVRRHVVFNRFTRYPKVDKYVDCGRLIKLRKMILVNMRFMKNTKRNDETVIVDYDKKLYSETTKT
;
A
#
# COMPACT_ATOMS: atom_id res chain seq x y z
N MET A 1 -2.15 -10.73 -16.62
CA MET A 1 -2.51 -9.38 -16.13
C MET A 1 -1.84 -9.09 -14.78
N ALA A 2 -1.98 -7.89 -14.19
CA ALA A 2 -1.42 -7.64 -12.83
C ALA A 2 -2.08 -8.54 -11.78
N LEU A 3 -3.39 -8.76 -11.90
CA LEU A 3 -4.18 -9.62 -11.02
C LEU A 3 -3.59 -11.03 -10.86
N ASP A 4 -3.14 -11.66 -11.93
CA ASP A 4 -2.60 -13.04 -11.92
C ASP A 4 -1.24 -13.15 -11.22
N ARG A 5 -0.56 -12.01 -11.06
CA ARG A 5 0.75 -11.93 -10.41
C ARG A 5 0.66 -11.57 -8.93
N LEU A 6 -0.51 -11.11 -8.48
CA LEU A 6 -0.74 -10.77 -7.07
C LEU A 6 -0.79 -12.05 -6.22
N ASN A 7 -0.17 -11.95 -5.06
CA ASN A 7 -0.21 -12.95 -4.01
C ASN A 7 -0.32 -12.24 -2.67
N ASN A 8 -0.62 -12.99 -1.61
CA ASN A 8 -0.55 -12.46 -0.25
C ASN A 8 0.82 -11.81 0.01
N GLY A 9 0.81 -10.60 0.56
CA GLY A 9 2.04 -9.85 0.83
C GLY A 9 2.62 -9.07 -0.35
N SER A 10 1.92 -9.03 -1.49
CA SER A 10 2.36 -8.26 -2.66
C SER A 10 2.21 -6.75 -2.47
N ILE A 11 3.09 -6.01 -3.14
CA ILE A 11 2.95 -4.57 -3.38
C ILE A 11 2.45 -4.37 -4.79
N LEU A 12 1.24 -3.85 -4.96
CA LEU A 12 0.72 -3.42 -6.25
C LEU A 12 1.17 -1.99 -6.53
N CYS A 13 2.11 -1.85 -7.45
CA CYS A 13 2.73 -0.58 -7.79
C CYS A 13 2.20 -0.03 -9.12
N GLY A 14 1.79 1.22 -9.11
CA GLY A 14 1.31 1.91 -10.31
C GLY A 14 1.00 3.38 -10.03
N ASP A 15 1.02 4.20 -11.05
CA ASP A 15 0.71 5.62 -10.97
C ASP A 15 -0.71 5.88 -10.43
N THR A 16 -0.98 7.13 -10.05
CA THR A 16 -2.34 7.58 -9.74
C THR A 16 -3.24 7.38 -10.96
N GLY A 17 -4.43 6.83 -10.74
CA GLY A 17 -5.38 6.51 -11.81
C GLY A 17 -5.07 5.23 -12.60
N SER A 18 -4.08 4.43 -12.19
CA SER A 18 -3.76 3.16 -12.86
C SER A 18 -4.72 2.00 -12.54
N GLY A 19 -5.74 2.21 -11.72
CA GLY A 19 -6.71 1.20 -11.33
C GLY A 19 -6.23 0.26 -10.22
N LYS A 20 -5.31 0.70 -9.35
CA LYS A 20 -4.82 -0.12 -8.22
C LYS A 20 -5.94 -0.58 -7.30
N SER A 21 -6.85 0.33 -6.93
CA SER A 21 -7.96 0.05 -6.01
C SER A 21 -8.87 -1.04 -6.56
N ILE A 22 -9.32 -0.88 -7.82
CA ILE A 22 -10.17 -1.86 -8.49
C ILE A 22 -9.47 -3.22 -8.66
N THR A 23 -8.16 -3.22 -8.97
CA THR A 23 -7.38 -4.46 -9.09
C THR A 23 -7.22 -5.16 -7.73
N ALA A 24 -7.06 -4.40 -6.65
CA ALA A 24 -7.00 -4.95 -5.29
C ALA A 24 -8.33 -5.59 -4.87
N LEU A 25 -9.44 -4.94 -5.17
CA LEU A 25 -10.78 -5.49 -4.93
C LEU A 25 -11.07 -6.72 -5.80
N ALA A 26 -10.65 -6.70 -7.07
CA ALA A 26 -10.75 -7.87 -7.93
C ALA A 26 -9.95 -9.07 -7.39
N TYR A 27 -8.76 -8.81 -6.82
CA TYR A 27 -7.97 -9.84 -6.16
C TYR A 27 -8.69 -10.39 -4.91
N TYR A 28 -9.21 -9.53 -4.05
CA TYR A 28 -10.01 -9.94 -2.90
C TYR A 28 -11.24 -10.74 -3.33
N PHE A 29 -11.99 -10.26 -4.32
CA PHE A 29 -13.19 -10.89 -4.82
C PHE A 29 -12.90 -12.28 -5.40
N SER A 30 -11.94 -12.37 -6.32
CA SER A 30 -11.71 -13.60 -7.08
C SER A 30 -10.73 -14.56 -6.40
N LYS A 31 -9.52 -14.11 -6.07
CA LYS A 31 -8.45 -15.01 -5.59
C LYS A 31 -8.60 -15.38 -4.12
N GLU A 32 -9.14 -14.47 -3.29
CA GLU A 32 -9.32 -14.74 -1.87
C GLU A 32 -10.69 -15.37 -1.55
N ASN A 33 -11.72 -15.00 -2.30
CA ASN A 33 -13.09 -15.42 -2.00
C ASN A 33 -13.80 -16.19 -3.13
N GLY A 34 -13.12 -16.51 -4.23
CA GLY A 34 -13.60 -17.45 -5.27
C GLY A 34 -14.66 -16.90 -6.22
N GLY A 35 -14.94 -15.59 -6.19
CA GLY A 35 -15.86 -14.96 -7.13
C GLY A 35 -15.28 -14.85 -8.55
N SER A 36 -16.11 -14.68 -9.57
CA SER A 36 -15.71 -14.45 -10.95
C SER A 36 -16.67 -13.53 -11.69
N PHE A 37 -16.13 -12.78 -12.67
CA PHE A 37 -16.86 -11.98 -13.65
C PHE A 37 -16.43 -12.32 -15.10
N GLU A 38 -15.65 -13.39 -15.30
CA GLU A 38 -15.06 -13.66 -16.63
C GLU A 38 -16.11 -14.13 -17.62
N ASP A 39 -16.66 -15.33 -17.47
CA ASP A 39 -17.64 -15.89 -18.40
C ASP A 39 -19.06 -15.79 -17.83
N GLU A 40 -19.22 -16.22 -16.58
CA GLU A 40 -20.45 -16.10 -15.81
C GLU A 40 -20.15 -15.46 -14.46
N TYR A 41 -21.15 -14.73 -13.92
CA TYR A 41 -21.02 -14.19 -12.58
C TYR A 41 -21.05 -15.33 -11.55
N ILE A 42 -19.94 -15.51 -10.86
CA ILE A 42 -19.84 -16.41 -9.70
C ILE A 42 -19.71 -15.54 -8.46
N PRO A 43 -20.65 -15.62 -7.50
CA PRO A 43 -20.54 -14.89 -6.25
C PRO A 43 -19.35 -15.36 -5.43
N MET A 44 -18.88 -14.52 -4.49
CA MET A 44 -17.94 -14.94 -3.48
C MET A 44 -18.53 -16.05 -2.61
N LYS A 45 -17.68 -16.84 -1.96
CA LYS A 45 -18.09 -17.74 -0.87
C LYS A 45 -18.85 -16.96 0.21
N ASP A 46 -19.80 -17.61 0.89
CA ASP A 46 -20.56 -16.99 1.97
C ASP A 46 -20.33 -17.75 3.29
N PRO A 47 -19.86 -17.09 4.36
CA PRO A 47 -19.38 -15.71 4.39
C PRO A 47 -17.99 -15.57 3.74
N PRO A 48 -17.71 -14.48 3.03
CA PRO A 48 -16.35 -14.16 2.61
C PRO A 48 -15.52 -13.68 3.81
N GLN A 49 -14.21 -13.52 3.62
CA GLN A 49 -13.35 -12.93 4.64
C GLN A 49 -13.75 -11.48 4.92
N ASP A 50 -13.67 -11.05 6.18
CA ASP A 50 -13.78 -9.63 6.52
C ASP A 50 -12.75 -8.81 5.76
N LEU A 51 -13.16 -7.66 5.24
CA LEU A 51 -12.32 -6.76 4.46
C LEU A 51 -12.00 -5.48 5.25
N TYR A 52 -10.72 -5.18 5.39
CA TYR A 52 -10.22 -3.95 6.00
C TYR A 52 -9.38 -3.16 5.00
N ILE A 53 -9.78 -1.93 4.74
CA ILE A 53 -9.07 -0.99 3.85
C ILE A 53 -8.49 0.12 4.70
N ILE A 54 -7.17 0.14 4.83
CA ILE A 54 -6.44 1.17 5.57
C ILE A 54 -5.85 2.16 4.56
N THR A 55 -6.39 3.36 4.55
CA THR A 55 -6.06 4.39 3.56
C THR A 55 -5.70 5.73 4.20
N THR A 56 -5.62 6.81 3.44
CA THR A 56 -5.44 8.16 3.99
C THR A 56 -6.73 8.67 4.63
N ALA A 57 -6.62 9.57 5.61
CA ALA A 57 -7.80 10.19 6.23
C ALA A 57 -8.67 10.89 5.18
N ARG A 58 -8.05 11.57 4.20
CA ARG A 58 -8.77 12.22 3.10
C ARG A 58 -9.64 11.23 2.32
N LYS A 59 -9.07 10.13 1.80
CA LYS A 59 -9.83 9.15 1.01
C LYS A 59 -10.95 8.50 1.79
N ARG A 60 -10.74 8.25 3.09
CA ARG A 60 -11.80 7.76 3.98
C ARG A 60 -12.94 8.78 4.05
N ASP A 61 -12.62 10.05 4.30
CA ASP A 61 -13.61 11.10 4.55
C ASP A 61 -14.34 11.55 3.27
N THR A 62 -13.70 11.42 2.10
CA THR A 62 -14.32 11.68 0.79
C THR A 62 -15.08 10.48 0.20
N LEU A 63 -15.13 9.35 0.90
CA LEU A 63 -15.83 8.14 0.49
C LEU A 63 -15.37 7.57 -0.87
N GLU A 64 -14.13 7.83 -1.27
CA GLU A 64 -13.59 7.37 -2.56
C GLU A 64 -13.68 5.84 -2.71
N TRP A 65 -13.44 5.10 -1.61
CA TRP A 65 -13.49 3.65 -1.62
C TRP A 65 -14.90 3.07 -1.74
N GLU A 66 -15.95 3.79 -1.33
CA GLU A 66 -17.34 3.31 -1.47
C GLU A 66 -17.72 3.14 -2.95
N GLY A 67 -17.27 4.07 -3.81
CA GLY A 67 -17.45 3.95 -5.26
C GLY A 67 -16.71 2.74 -5.86
N GLU A 68 -15.52 2.45 -5.35
CA GLU A 68 -14.70 1.31 -5.81
C GLU A 68 -15.26 -0.05 -5.35
N LEU A 69 -15.94 -0.09 -4.20
CA LEU A 69 -16.58 -1.30 -3.64
C LEU A 69 -17.84 -1.71 -4.40
N ALA A 70 -18.61 -0.74 -4.89
CA ALA A 70 -19.94 -0.97 -5.48
C ALA A 70 -19.95 -1.98 -6.64
N PRO A 71 -19.00 -1.99 -7.61
CA PRO A 71 -18.97 -2.98 -8.69
C PRO A 71 -18.83 -4.43 -8.20
N PHE A 72 -18.31 -4.64 -6.99
CA PHE A 72 -18.16 -5.96 -6.37
C PHE A 72 -19.30 -6.32 -5.42
N LEU A 73 -20.35 -5.52 -5.38
CA LEU A 73 -21.49 -5.66 -4.45
C LEU A 73 -21.04 -5.60 -2.98
N LEU A 74 -19.95 -4.90 -2.70
CA LEU A 74 -19.40 -4.68 -1.38
C LEU A 74 -19.86 -3.32 -0.84
N SER A 75 -20.06 -3.22 0.46
CA SER A 75 -20.40 -1.96 1.13
C SER A 75 -20.01 -2.00 2.60
N THR A 76 -19.64 -0.84 3.15
CA THR A 76 -19.48 -0.66 4.60
C THR A 76 -20.81 -0.73 5.34
N ASN A 77 -21.92 -0.51 4.63
CA ASN A 77 -23.26 -0.71 5.16
C ASN A 77 -23.75 -2.16 4.87
N PRO A 78 -23.90 -3.02 5.90
CA PRO A 78 -24.29 -4.42 5.70
C PRO A 78 -25.63 -4.61 5.00
N LYS A 79 -26.51 -3.59 5.02
CA LYS A 79 -27.83 -3.65 4.35
C LYS A 79 -27.73 -3.49 2.83
N LEU A 80 -26.61 -2.99 2.32
CA LEU A 80 -26.39 -2.74 0.90
C LEU A 80 -25.52 -3.82 0.23
N SER A 81 -25.02 -4.78 0.98
CA SER A 81 -24.24 -5.91 0.45
C SER A 81 -25.03 -7.21 0.58
N PRO A 82 -25.02 -8.09 -0.43
CA PRO A 82 -25.61 -9.43 -0.31
C PRO A 82 -24.76 -10.38 0.55
N TYR A 83 -23.54 -9.98 0.91
CA TYR A 83 -22.60 -10.79 1.66
C TYR A 83 -22.64 -10.50 3.15
N HIS A 84 -22.59 -11.56 3.96
CA HIS A 84 -22.64 -11.48 5.43
C HIS A 84 -21.22 -11.37 6.03
N HIS A 85 -20.54 -10.25 5.80
CA HIS A 85 -19.21 -9.99 6.34
C HIS A 85 -19.01 -8.51 6.64
N LYS A 86 -17.92 -8.21 7.31
CA LYS A 86 -17.57 -6.85 7.69
C LYS A 86 -16.67 -6.21 6.63
N VAL A 87 -17.04 -5.01 6.19
CA VAL A 87 -16.19 -4.13 5.37
C VAL A 87 -15.89 -2.86 6.16
N VAL A 88 -14.62 -2.56 6.35
CA VAL A 88 -14.15 -1.40 7.12
C VAL A 88 -13.20 -0.58 6.27
N ILE A 89 -13.44 0.74 6.20
CA ILE A 89 -12.53 1.71 5.63
C ILE A 89 -12.08 2.64 6.75
N ASP A 90 -10.78 2.71 7.02
CA ASP A 90 -10.26 3.62 8.05
C ASP A 90 -8.89 4.18 7.66
N SER A 91 -8.45 5.19 8.39
CA SER A 91 -7.18 5.85 8.13
C SER A 91 -6.01 5.17 8.84
N TRP A 92 -4.81 5.37 8.27
CA TRP A 92 -3.56 4.94 8.89
C TRP A 92 -3.38 5.42 10.34
N ASN A 93 -3.95 6.56 10.70
CA ASN A 93 -3.90 7.07 12.06
C ASN A 93 -4.59 6.13 13.07
N ASN A 94 -5.55 5.37 12.59
CA ASN A 94 -6.34 4.43 13.38
C ASN A 94 -5.88 2.97 13.29
N ILE A 95 -4.83 2.66 12.53
CA ILE A 95 -4.37 1.28 12.26
C ILE A 95 -4.17 0.45 13.55
N GLY A 96 -3.80 1.11 14.65
CA GLY A 96 -3.60 0.46 15.94
C GLY A 96 -4.85 -0.26 16.49
N LYS A 97 -6.05 0.15 16.09
CA LYS A 97 -7.32 -0.47 16.49
C LYS A 97 -7.49 -1.90 15.94
N TYR A 98 -6.76 -2.24 14.89
CA TYR A 98 -6.95 -3.49 14.13
C TYR A 98 -5.88 -4.54 14.41
N THR A 99 -5.01 -4.30 15.38
CA THR A 99 -3.88 -5.20 15.70
C THR A 99 -4.28 -6.57 16.23
N GLU A 100 -5.51 -6.73 16.72
CA GLU A 100 -6.06 -7.99 17.24
C GLU A 100 -6.99 -8.71 16.26
N VAL A 101 -7.22 -8.12 15.08
CA VAL A 101 -8.00 -8.75 14.00
C VAL A 101 -7.25 -9.95 13.45
N LYS A 102 -7.98 -11.04 13.18
CA LYS A 102 -7.44 -12.29 12.63
C LYS A 102 -8.31 -12.80 11.49
N ASP A 103 -7.71 -13.58 10.62
CA ASP A 103 -8.37 -14.30 9.52
C ASP A 103 -9.14 -13.40 8.54
N ALA A 104 -8.76 -12.11 8.49
CA ALA A 104 -9.32 -11.11 7.60
C ALA A 104 -8.37 -10.81 6.42
N PHE A 105 -8.88 -10.04 5.45
CA PHE A 105 -8.09 -9.51 4.35
C PHE A 105 -7.88 -8.01 4.51
N PHE A 106 -6.64 -7.55 4.36
CA PHE A 106 -6.26 -6.15 4.47
C PHE A 106 -5.77 -5.58 3.15
N ILE A 107 -6.30 -4.43 2.75
CA ILE A 107 -5.75 -3.58 1.70
C ILE A 107 -5.13 -2.37 2.37
N PHE A 108 -3.80 -2.21 2.25
CA PHE A 108 -3.07 -1.06 2.75
C PHE A 108 -2.80 -0.09 1.60
N ASP A 109 -3.44 1.08 1.62
CA ASP A 109 -3.46 2.02 0.49
C ASP A 109 -2.69 3.30 0.77
N GLU A 110 -1.95 3.77 -0.25
CA GLU A 110 -1.26 5.06 -0.37
C GLU A 110 -0.21 5.39 0.70
N GLN A 111 0.23 4.45 1.51
CA GLN A 111 1.25 4.75 2.50
C GLN A 111 2.52 3.94 2.26
N ARG A 112 3.66 4.61 2.34
CA ARG A 112 4.94 3.93 2.50
C ARG A 112 5.01 3.39 3.92
N VAL A 113 5.06 2.09 4.06
CA VAL A 113 5.31 1.44 5.36
C VAL A 113 6.82 1.47 5.61
N VAL A 114 7.34 2.63 5.98
CA VAL A 114 8.78 2.88 6.15
C VAL A 114 9.14 3.22 7.59
N GLY A 115 10.40 3.03 7.94
CA GLY A 115 10.88 3.33 9.29
C GLY A 115 10.46 2.30 10.34
N TYR A 116 10.17 2.73 11.56
CA TYR A 116 9.82 1.86 12.70
C TYR A 116 8.85 2.52 13.70
N GLY A 117 8.03 3.42 13.21
CA GLY A 117 7.00 4.12 13.99
C GLY A 117 5.83 3.21 14.41
N ALA A 118 4.84 3.81 15.08
CA ALA A 118 3.65 3.12 15.57
C ALA A 118 2.88 2.40 14.44
N TRP A 119 2.75 3.02 13.28
CA TRP A 119 2.08 2.44 12.12
C TRP A 119 2.76 1.17 11.62
N VAL A 120 4.10 1.16 11.53
CA VAL A 120 4.85 -0.03 11.11
C VAL A 120 4.71 -1.16 12.12
N LYS A 121 4.72 -0.85 13.42
CA LYS A 121 4.52 -1.86 14.47
C LYS A 121 3.11 -2.48 14.36
N ALA A 122 2.08 -1.65 14.18
CA ALA A 122 0.71 -2.13 13.97
C ALA A 122 0.59 -2.97 12.69
N PHE A 123 1.12 -2.48 11.57
CA PHE A 123 1.18 -3.21 10.30
C PHE A 123 1.82 -4.59 10.47
N LEU A 124 3.00 -4.67 11.09
CA LEU A 124 3.69 -5.95 11.34
C LEU A 124 2.90 -6.89 12.27
N LYS A 125 2.10 -6.36 13.18
CA LYS A 125 1.24 -7.18 14.04
C LYS A 125 0.04 -7.73 13.26
N ILE A 126 -0.62 -6.90 12.48
CA ILE A 126 -1.77 -7.27 11.65
C ILE A 126 -1.38 -8.33 10.62
N THR A 127 -0.28 -8.14 9.91
CA THR A 127 0.17 -9.03 8.83
C THR A 127 0.56 -10.44 9.27
N LYS A 128 0.76 -10.68 10.58
CA LYS A 128 1.05 -12.01 11.11
C LYS A 128 -0.14 -12.97 11.07
N SER A 129 -1.36 -12.44 11.19
CA SER A 129 -2.59 -13.23 11.37
C SER A 129 -3.62 -12.98 10.29
N ASN A 130 -3.27 -12.16 9.28
CA ASN A 130 -4.19 -11.77 8.23
C ASN A 130 -3.51 -11.84 6.87
N ARG A 131 -4.31 -12.01 5.83
CA ARG A 131 -3.86 -11.87 4.45
C ARG A 131 -3.92 -10.41 4.04
N TRP A 132 -3.03 -9.98 3.14
CA TRP A 132 -2.92 -8.57 2.83
C TRP A 132 -2.23 -8.29 1.50
N ILE A 133 -2.52 -7.12 0.94
CA ILE A 133 -1.75 -6.48 -0.13
C ILE A 133 -1.55 -5.00 0.18
N LEU A 134 -0.50 -4.41 -0.39
CA LEU A 134 -0.16 -3.00 -0.25
C LEU A 134 -0.24 -2.30 -1.61
N LEU A 135 -0.87 -1.13 -1.67
CA LEU A 135 -0.98 -0.30 -2.86
C LEU A 135 -0.06 0.92 -2.71
N SER A 136 0.78 1.17 -3.71
CA SER A 136 1.66 2.33 -3.68
C SER A 136 2.05 2.77 -5.09
N ALA A 137 2.14 4.07 -5.31
CA ALA A 137 2.79 4.62 -6.50
C ALA A 137 4.33 4.65 -6.33
N THR A 138 4.81 4.74 -5.08
CA THR A 138 6.22 4.88 -4.74
C THR A 138 6.58 3.93 -3.59
N PRO A 139 6.77 2.63 -3.86
CA PRO A 139 6.88 1.61 -2.81
C PRO A 139 8.16 1.72 -1.96
N GLY A 140 9.18 2.42 -2.44
CA GLY A 140 10.42 2.68 -1.71
C GLY A 140 11.55 3.13 -2.63
N ASP A 141 12.38 4.07 -2.15
CA ASP A 141 13.53 4.60 -2.88
C ASP A 141 14.81 3.87 -2.49
N THR A 142 14.87 3.37 -1.27
CA THR A 142 16.02 2.65 -0.73
C THR A 142 15.63 1.25 -0.24
N TRP A 143 16.63 0.37 -0.08
CA TRP A 143 16.38 -0.97 0.48
C TRP A 143 15.86 -0.92 1.93
N MET A 144 16.20 0.14 2.68
CA MET A 144 15.69 0.33 4.03
C MET A 144 14.16 0.50 4.06
N ASP A 145 13.58 1.04 3.00
CA ASP A 145 12.14 1.28 2.90
C ASP A 145 11.34 -0.03 2.76
N TYR A 146 11.97 -1.07 2.21
CA TYR A 146 11.35 -2.39 2.05
C TYR A 146 11.40 -3.26 3.32
N ILE A 147 12.15 -2.86 4.37
CA ILE A 147 12.35 -3.70 5.56
C ILE A 147 11.03 -4.16 6.19
N PRO A 148 10.03 -3.29 6.45
CA PRO A 148 8.78 -3.73 7.06
C PRO A 148 8.04 -4.77 6.21
N VAL A 149 8.00 -4.56 4.90
CA VAL A 149 7.34 -5.48 3.96
C VAL A 149 8.09 -6.79 3.86
N PHE A 150 9.42 -6.77 3.85
CA PHE A 150 10.25 -7.98 3.88
C PHE A 150 10.08 -8.78 5.17
N ILE A 151 9.93 -8.10 6.32
CA ILE A 151 9.63 -8.77 7.59
C ILE A 151 8.22 -9.37 7.56
N ALA A 152 7.22 -8.63 7.07
CA ALA A 152 5.85 -9.09 6.95
C ALA A 152 5.71 -10.33 6.05
N ASN A 153 6.56 -10.43 5.01
CA ASN A 153 6.67 -11.61 4.14
C ASN A 153 7.56 -12.73 4.71
N GLY A 154 8.10 -12.58 5.92
CA GLY A 154 8.93 -13.60 6.57
C GLY A 154 10.35 -13.74 6.01
N PHE A 155 10.81 -12.83 5.13
CA PHE A 155 12.17 -12.91 4.58
C PHE A 155 13.25 -12.59 5.61
N TYR A 156 12.91 -11.80 6.62
CA TYR A 156 13.76 -11.45 7.76
C TYR A 156 12.92 -11.47 9.04
N LYS A 157 13.56 -11.88 10.15
CA LYS A 157 12.90 -11.87 11.46
C LYS A 157 12.65 -10.45 11.99
N ASN A 158 13.57 -9.53 11.71
CA ASN A 158 13.52 -8.15 12.19
C ASN A 158 14.50 -7.25 11.43
N LYS A 159 14.41 -5.93 11.70
CA LYS A 159 15.29 -4.92 11.12
C LYS A 159 16.77 -5.19 11.38
N THR A 160 17.14 -5.66 12.57
CA THR A 160 18.55 -5.91 12.95
C THR A 160 19.15 -7.01 12.08
N GLU A 161 18.41 -8.08 11.79
CA GLU A 161 18.88 -9.14 10.89
C GLU A 161 19.13 -8.60 9.48
N PHE A 162 18.19 -7.81 8.93
CA PHE A 162 18.37 -7.18 7.62
C PHE A 162 19.61 -6.29 7.59
N VAL A 163 19.71 -5.38 8.56
CA VAL A 163 20.82 -4.42 8.65
C VAL A 163 22.17 -5.14 8.73
N ARG A 164 22.26 -6.14 9.60
CA ARG A 164 23.50 -6.93 9.76
C ARG A 164 23.92 -7.64 8.47
N ARG A 165 22.97 -8.06 7.64
CA ARG A 165 23.24 -8.83 6.42
C ARG A 165 23.55 -7.93 5.23
N HIS A 166 22.91 -6.74 5.15
CA HIS A 166 22.85 -5.99 3.90
C HIS A 166 23.33 -4.54 3.99
N VAL A 167 23.57 -3.99 5.18
CA VAL A 167 23.87 -2.57 5.34
C VAL A 167 25.28 -2.35 5.87
N VAL A 168 26.06 -1.57 5.16
CA VAL A 168 27.33 -1.04 5.63
C VAL A 168 27.13 0.43 5.97
N PHE A 169 27.44 0.80 7.22
CA PHE A 169 27.37 2.19 7.66
C PHE A 169 28.69 2.90 7.49
N ASN A 170 28.62 4.18 7.16
CA ASN A 170 29.78 5.05 7.14
C ASN A 170 30.30 5.25 8.58
N ARG A 171 31.55 4.90 8.82
CA ARG A 171 32.21 4.97 10.14
C ARG A 171 32.67 6.37 10.53
N PHE A 172 32.68 7.30 9.57
CA PHE A 172 33.21 8.66 9.76
C PHE A 172 32.09 9.68 10.06
N THR A 173 30.85 9.28 10.12
CA THR A 173 29.72 10.17 10.40
C THR A 173 29.29 10.08 11.86
N ARG A 174 28.93 11.22 12.47
CA ARG A 174 28.42 11.30 13.86
C ARG A 174 27.17 10.46 14.07
N TYR A 175 26.33 10.35 13.04
CA TYR A 175 25.10 9.54 13.05
C TYR A 175 25.22 8.42 12.01
N PRO A 176 24.60 7.24 12.28
CA PRO A 176 24.66 6.12 11.34
C PRO A 176 24.05 6.52 9.98
N LYS A 177 24.90 6.67 8.97
CA LYS A 177 24.51 6.91 7.58
C LYS A 177 24.88 5.67 6.76
N VAL A 178 23.94 5.19 5.95
CA VAL A 178 24.19 4.07 5.04
C VAL A 178 25.25 4.51 4.04
N ASP A 179 26.34 3.75 3.97
CA ASP A 179 27.41 3.92 2.98
C ASP A 179 27.07 3.13 1.72
N LYS A 180 26.81 1.83 1.88
CA LYS A 180 26.44 0.95 0.78
C LYS A 180 25.58 -0.23 1.25
N TYR A 181 24.94 -0.87 0.29
CA TYR A 181 24.27 -2.15 0.48
C TYR A 181 25.13 -3.28 -0.10
N VAL A 182 25.11 -4.43 0.58
CA VAL A 182 25.76 -5.67 0.13
C VAL A 182 24.72 -6.74 -0.18
N ASP A 183 25.09 -7.72 -1.00
CA ASP A 183 24.21 -8.79 -1.49
C ASP A 183 22.91 -8.24 -2.14
N CYS A 184 23.06 -7.17 -2.95
CA CYS A 184 21.94 -6.54 -3.64
C CYS A 184 21.21 -7.49 -4.60
N GLY A 185 21.89 -8.51 -5.13
CA GLY A 185 21.28 -9.53 -5.97
C GLY A 185 20.14 -10.28 -5.26
N ARG A 186 20.32 -10.60 -3.98
CA ARG A 186 19.28 -11.18 -3.14
C ARG A 186 18.12 -10.20 -2.93
N LEU A 187 18.40 -8.95 -2.60
CA LEU A 187 17.38 -7.92 -2.38
C LEU A 187 16.55 -7.69 -3.64
N ILE A 188 17.17 -7.67 -4.81
CA ILE A 188 16.47 -7.56 -6.10
C ILE A 188 15.53 -8.75 -6.31
N LYS A 189 15.99 -9.98 -6.02
CA LYS A 189 15.15 -11.19 -6.13
C LYS A 189 13.94 -11.11 -5.20
N LEU A 190 14.15 -10.78 -3.92
CA LEU A 190 13.08 -10.66 -2.94
C LEU A 190 12.06 -9.58 -3.35
N ARG A 191 12.51 -8.41 -3.81
CA ARG A 191 11.63 -7.35 -4.32
C ARG A 191 10.81 -7.83 -5.52
N LYS A 192 11.42 -8.56 -6.45
CA LYS A 192 10.71 -9.11 -7.64
C LYS A 192 9.61 -10.09 -7.26
N MET A 193 9.74 -10.79 -6.15
CA MET A 193 8.70 -11.74 -5.67
C MET A 193 7.45 -11.04 -5.18
N ILE A 194 7.59 -9.84 -4.61
CA ILE A 194 6.48 -9.12 -3.97
C ILE A 194 5.98 -7.92 -4.77
N LEU A 195 6.77 -7.36 -5.68
CA LEU A 195 6.43 -6.16 -6.42
C LEU A 195 5.75 -6.48 -7.74
N VAL A 196 4.49 -6.11 -7.85
CA VAL A 196 3.68 -6.23 -9.05
C VAL A 196 3.46 -4.86 -9.65
N ASN A 197 4.13 -4.57 -10.76
CA ASN A 197 3.96 -3.30 -11.47
C ASN A 197 2.76 -3.38 -12.41
N MET A 198 1.89 -2.38 -12.32
CA MET A 198 0.84 -2.12 -13.30
C MET A 198 1.43 -1.36 -14.48
N ARG A 199 1.18 -1.86 -15.68
CA ARG A 199 1.50 -1.11 -16.91
C ARG A 199 0.40 -0.09 -17.13
N PHE A 200 0.73 1.18 -16.95
CA PHE A 200 -0.16 2.29 -17.25
C PHE A 200 0.55 3.24 -18.20
N MET A 201 0.00 3.41 -19.40
CA MET A 201 0.48 4.41 -20.34
C MET A 201 -0.46 5.61 -20.26
N LYS A 202 0.05 6.75 -19.79
CA LYS A 202 -0.70 8.00 -19.84
C LYS A 202 -0.78 8.45 -21.30
N ASN A 203 -1.99 8.58 -21.83
CA ASN A 203 -2.22 9.16 -23.16
C ASN A 203 -2.14 10.70 -23.17
N THR A 204 -1.81 11.31 -22.04
CA THR A 204 -1.69 12.76 -21.89
C THR A 204 -0.21 13.17 -21.91
N LYS A 205 0.12 14.14 -22.77
CA LYS A 205 1.41 14.85 -22.72
C LYS A 205 1.33 15.92 -21.64
N ARG A 206 2.36 16.01 -20.80
CA ARG A 206 2.52 17.14 -19.88
C ARG A 206 3.08 18.30 -20.69
N ASN A 207 2.34 19.39 -20.78
CA ASN A 207 2.83 20.67 -21.29
C ASN A 207 3.16 21.53 -20.08
N ASP A 208 4.44 21.82 -19.87
CA ASP A 208 4.88 22.74 -18.83
C ASP A 208 5.06 24.11 -19.50
N GLU A 209 4.29 25.11 -19.08
CA GLU A 209 4.44 26.49 -19.50
C GLU A 209 5.03 27.30 -18.34
N THR A 210 6.15 27.94 -18.58
CA THR A 210 6.77 28.81 -17.59
C THR A 210 6.28 30.23 -17.81
N VAL A 211 5.43 30.70 -16.92
CA VAL A 211 4.95 32.10 -16.94
C VAL A 211 5.83 32.89 -15.98
N ILE A 212 6.55 33.87 -16.52
CA ILE A 212 7.32 34.83 -15.73
C ILE A 212 6.36 35.98 -15.35
N VAL A 213 6.16 36.17 -14.07
CA VAL A 213 5.27 37.22 -13.53
C VAL A 213 6.14 38.20 -12.75
N ASP A 214 6.01 39.49 -13.10
CA ASP A 214 6.58 40.55 -12.28
C ASP A 214 5.82 40.65 -10.95
N TYR A 215 6.53 40.65 -9.85
CA TYR A 215 5.93 40.77 -8.53
C TYR A 215 6.65 41.79 -7.67
N ASP A 216 5.89 42.44 -6.77
CA ASP A 216 6.45 43.36 -5.79
C ASP A 216 7.25 42.58 -4.71
N LYS A 217 8.59 42.74 -4.76
CA LYS A 217 9.51 42.10 -3.85
C LYS A 217 9.29 42.47 -2.37
N LYS A 218 8.78 43.69 -2.08
CA LYS A 218 8.51 44.14 -0.71
C LYS A 218 7.27 43.42 -0.19
N LEU A 219 6.20 43.39 -0.93
CA LEU A 219 4.95 42.73 -0.57
C LEU A 219 5.19 41.21 -0.35
N TYR A 220 5.97 40.54 -1.22
CA TYR A 220 6.33 39.16 -1.09
C TYR A 220 7.17 38.89 0.18
N SER A 221 8.12 39.76 0.51
CA SER A 221 8.95 39.60 1.73
C SER A 221 8.18 39.84 3.02
N GLU A 222 7.10 40.62 2.99
CA GLU A 222 6.23 40.85 4.16
C GLU A 222 5.30 39.67 4.43
N THR A 223 4.77 39.03 3.37
CA THR A 223 3.86 37.88 3.48
C THR A 223 4.58 36.56 3.82
N THR A 224 5.89 36.43 3.56
CA THR A 224 6.68 35.22 3.87
C THR A 224 7.35 35.25 5.26
N LYS A 225 7.16 36.32 6.05
CA LYS A 225 7.69 36.45 7.42
C LYS A 225 6.70 36.07 8.52
N THR A 226 5.59 35.42 8.18
CA THR A 226 4.57 34.93 9.16
C THR A 226 4.76 33.44 9.48
#